data_0a961034a17ce2ca3b548ae4d7a0c88a
#
_entry.id   0a961034a17ce2ca3b548ae4d7a0c88a
#
_cell.length_a   1.000
_cell.length_b   1.000
_cell.length_c   1.000
_cell.angle_alpha   90.00
_cell.angle_beta   90.00
_cell.angle_gamma   90.00
#
_symmetry.space_group_name_H-M   'P 1'
#
loop_
_entity.id
_entity.type
_entity.pdbx_description
1 polymer ?
#
loop_
_entity_poly.entity_id
_entity_poly.type
_entity_poly.pdbx_seq_one_letter_code
_entity_poly.pdbx_strand_id
1 'polypeptide(L)'
;MEHVTDSRTRAVDAVAQPSIIPFALIVALFFLWGMANNLNDILIAQFKKAFTLSDFRAGLVQSAFYLGYFLLAMPAGMFTRRFGFKGAVVVGLLLYACGAFLFWPAAELRTYGFFLLALFVLASGLAFLETSANPFATVLGPPETAAQRLNLAQAFNPLGSITGVIIGQQFIFSGIEHTPAEIAAMDAAHRSAYFASESTAVQLPYLIIGLVVLGWATLILITRFPTTDQHAANATRDSGLHLRSLLHNSRFVLAVVAQFFYVGAQVGIWSYLIRYVQATQPGTPQKLAANFLTASLVAFMVGRFAGTALMRRISPTRLLASFAGINVLLCAAAVMNLGHAGTYMLIASSFFMSIMFPTIFALGVDGMADAERKLGSALLVMSIIGGAVLTAIMGAVSDAGGIQLAISVPLVCFVMVFIFARRSRLGTHGLQSIGGASPH
;
A
#
# COMPACT_ATOMS: atom_id res chain seq x y z
N MET A 1 -3.38 -53.10 21.76
CA MET A 1 -2.70 -51.82 22.02
C MET A 1 -2.15 -51.20 20.71
N GLU A 2 -2.65 -51.55 19.53
CA GLU A 2 -2.12 -51.12 18.23
C GLU A 2 -3.03 -50.17 17.42
N HIS A 3 -4.21 -49.78 17.94
CA HIS A 3 -5.16 -48.92 17.21
C HIS A 3 -5.15 -47.43 17.59
N VAL A 4 -4.30 -47.00 18.52
CA VAL A 4 -4.27 -45.58 19.00
C VAL A 4 -3.12 -44.78 18.34
N THR A 5 -2.13 -45.44 17.75
CA THR A 5 -0.98 -44.77 17.12
C THR A 5 -1.22 -44.29 15.69
N ASP A 6 -2.21 -44.86 14.97
CA ASP A 6 -2.45 -44.53 13.56
C ASP A 6 -3.28 -43.27 13.35
N SER A 7 -4.05 -42.82 14.37
CA SER A 7 -4.84 -41.58 14.27
C SER A 7 -4.02 -40.30 14.54
N ARG A 8 -2.90 -40.38 15.25
CA ARG A 8 -2.02 -39.24 15.51
C ARG A 8 -1.06 -38.96 14.36
N THR A 9 -0.62 -39.98 13.63
CA THR A 9 0.23 -39.83 12.44
C THR A 9 -0.56 -39.23 11.27
N ARG A 10 -1.83 -39.59 11.08
CA ARG A 10 -2.69 -38.99 10.04
C ARG A 10 -3.07 -37.54 10.30
N ALA A 11 -3.03 -37.07 11.55
CA ALA A 11 -3.32 -35.67 11.88
C ALA A 11 -2.11 -34.73 11.64
N VAL A 12 -0.88 -35.27 11.57
CA VAL A 12 0.34 -34.48 11.34
C VAL A 12 0.64 -34.33 9.84
N ASP A 13 0.18 -35.24 8.99
CA ASP A 13 0.38 -35.18 7.53
C ASP A 13 -0.64 -34.30 6.79
N ALA A 14 -1.62 -33.73 7.47
CA ALA A 14 -2.51 -32.70 6.93
C ALA A 14 -1.91 -31.28 7.05
N VAL A 15 -0.59 -31.12 6.89
CA VAL A 15 0.00 -29.82 6.53
C VAL A 15 -0.56 -29.48 5.16
N ALA A 16 -1.57 -28.62 5.14
CA ALA A 16 -2.29 -28.20 3.96
C ALA A 16 -1.27 -27.86 2.86
N GLN A 17 -1.22 -28.66 1.81
CA GLN A 17 -0.44 -28.31 0.62
C GLN A 17 -0.85 -26.88 0.23
N PRO A 18 0.11 -25.99 -0.04
CA PRO A 18 -0.21 -24.61 -0.37
C PRO A 18 -1.15 -24.63 -1.57
N SER A 19 -2.43 -24.35 -1.33
CA SER A 19 -3.43 -24.31 -2.39
C SER A 19 -3.08 -23.12 -3.27
N ILE A 20 -2.47 -23.37 -4.43
CA ILE A 20 -1.96 -22.37 -5.37
C ILE A 20 -3.08 -21.39 -5.77
N ILE A 21 -4.30 -21.89 -5.96
CA ILE A 21 -5.44 -21.07 -6.41
C ILE A 21 -5.83 -19.99 -5.39
N PRO A 22 -6.08 -20.28 -4.10
CA PRO A 22 -6.33 -19.24 -3.11
C PRO A 22 -5.23 -18.18 -3.03
N PHE A 23 -3.96 -18.59 -3.07
CA PHE A 23 -2.85 -17.64 -3.03
C PHE A 23 -2.80 -16.78 -4.30
N ALA A 24 -2.98 -17.36 -5.49
CA ALA A 24 -3.02 -16.62 -6.75
C ALA A 24 -4.17 -15.60 -6.78
N LEU A 25 -5.35 -15.94 -6.24
CA LEU A 25 -6.47 -15.01 -6.13
C LEU A 25 -6.13 -13.83 -5.20
N ILE A 26 -5.43 -14.08 -4.09
CA ILE A 26 -4.98 -13.02 -3.19
C ILE A 26 -3.90 -12.16 -3.86
N VAL A 27 -2.95 -12.76 -4.59
CA VAL A 27 -1.93 -12.02 -5.36
C VAL A 27 -2.56 -11.05 -6.35
N ALA A 28 -3.61 -11.47 -7.06
CA ALA A 28 -4.30 -10.60 -8.00
C ALA A 28 -5.04 -9.42 -7.33
N LEU A 29 -5.43 -9.53 -6.05
CA LEU A 29 -5.97 -8.38 -5.31
C LEU A 29 -4.95 -7.25 -5.19
N PHE A 30 -3.66 -7.57 -5.00
CA PHE A 30 -2.60 -6.55 -4.94
C PHE A 30 -2.40 -5.85 -6.28
N PHE A 31 -2.61 -6.55 -7.38
CA PHE A 31 -2.63 -5.94 -8.72
C PHE A 31 -3.80 -4.97 -8.87
N LEU A 32 -5.03 -5.40 -8.56
CA LEU A 32 -6.23 -4.57 -8.64
C LEU A 32 -6.13 -3.34 -7.73
N TRP A 33 -5.56 -3.50 -6.56
CA TRP A 33 -5.33 -2.42 -5.63
C TRP A 33 -4.29 -1.41 -6.14
N GLY A 34 -3.15 -1.89 -6.65
CA GLY A 34 -2.14 -1.01 -7.27
C GLY A 34 -2.70 -0.18 -8.41
N MET A 35 -3.57 -0.78 -9.24
CA MET A 35 -4.27 -0.09 -10.31
C MET A 35 -5.14 1.05 -9.79
N ALA A 36 -5.94 0.81 -8.74
CA ALA A 36 -6.81 1.82 -8.15
C ALA A 36 -6.04 3.02 -7.56
N ASN A 37 -4.93 2.75 -6.86
CA ASN A 37 -4.12 3.81 -6.25
C ASN A 37 -3.61 4.80 -7.29
N ASN A 38 -3.10 4.31 -8.42
CA ASN A 38 -2.53 5.19 -9.45
C ASN A 38 -3.59 5.85 -10.35
N LEU A 39 -4.74 5.23 -10.52
CA LEU A 39 -5.88 5.92 -11.13
C LEU A 39 -6.34 7.11 -10.29
N ASN A 40 -6.25 7.05 -8.96
CA ASN A 40 -6.56 8.19 -8.09
C ASN A 40 -5.66 9.42 -8.39
N ASP A 41 -4.38 9.22 -8.64
CA ASP A 41 -3.46 10.30 -8.99
C ASP A 41 -3.82 10.94 -10.35
N ILE A 42 -4.27 10.13 -11.32
CA ILE A 42 -4.78 10.62 -12.61
C ILE A 42 -6.07 11.43 -12.43
N LEU A 43 -6.96 10.98 -11.54
CA LEU A 43 -8.21 11.71 -11.25
C LEU A 43 -7.98 13.11 -10.69
N ILE A 44 -6.92 13.34 -9.93
CA ILE A 44 -6.60 14.68 -9.41
C ILE A 44 -6.41 15.65 -10.58
N ALA A 45 -5.61 15.27 -11.58
CA ALA A 45 -5.37 16.08 -12.76
C ALA A 45 -6.67 16.27 -13.57
N GLN A 46 -7.42 15.18 -13.78
CA GLN A 46 -8.67 15.18 -14.53
C GLN A 46 -9.74 16.07 -13.88
N PHE A 47 -9.94 15.96 -12.56
CA PHE A 47 -10.93 16.78 -11.84
C PHE A 47 -10.51 18.23 -11.72
N LYS A 48 -9.22 18.52 -11.57
CA LYS A 48 -8.71 19.88 -11.61
C LYS A 48 -9.11 20.57 -12.91
N LYS A 49 -9.03 19.84 -14.04
CA LYS A 49 -9.42 20.29 -15.37
C LYS A 49 -10.95 20.38 -15.51
N ALA A 50 -11.67 19.28 -15.24
CA ALA A 50 -13.11 19.17 -15.46
C ALA A 50 -13.95 20.14 -14.61
N PHE A 51 -13.47 20.50 -13.41
CA PHE A 51 -14.16 21.36 -12.45
C PHE A 51 -13.46 22.71 -12.20
N THR A 52 -12.39 23.01 -12.95
CA THR A 52 -11.60 24.25 -12.76
C THR A 52 -11.22 24.49 -11.28
N LEU A 53 -10.70 23.44 -10.63
CA LEU A 53 -10.44 23.47 -9.20
C LEU A 53 -9.16 24.23 -8.86
N SER A 54 -9.15 24.90 -7.71
CA SER A 54 -7.91 25.33 -7.06
C SER A 54 -7.07 24.13 -6.62
N ASP A 55 -5.76 24.33 -6.39
CA ASP A 55 -4.86 23.25 -5.91
C ASP A 55 -5.34 22.68 -4.57
N PHE A 56 -5.86 23.50 -3.67
CA PHE A 56 -6.46 23.06 -2.42
C PHE A 56 -7.65 22.10 -2.65
N ARG A 57 -8.59 22.51 -3.51
CA ARG A 57 -9.76 21.66 -3.84
C ARG A 57 -9.34 20.38 -4.55
N ALA A 58 -8.40 20.43 -5.47
CA ALA A 58 -7.86 19.23 -6.12
C ALA A 58 -7.19 18.28 -5.10
N GLY A 59 -6.55 18.83 -4.07
CA GLY A 59 -5.97 18.05 -2.96
C GLY A 59 -7.01 17.29 -2.12
N LEU A 60 -8.29 17.70 -2.12
CA LEU A 60 -9.36 16.98 -1.41
C LEU A 60 -9.59 15.57 -1.97
N VAL A 61 -9.20 15.29 -3.21
CA VAL A 61 -9.20 13.94 -3.80
C VAL A 61 -8.32 13.01 -2.95
N GLN A 62 -7.09 13.42 -2.66
CA GLN A 62 -6.18 12.65 -1.79
C GLN A 62 -6.73 12.56 -0.37
N SER A 63 -7.29 13.66 0.15
CA SER A 63 -7.84 13.66 1.50
C SER A 63 -9.01 12.68 1.62
N ALA A 64 -9.93 12.64 0.66
CA ALA A 64 -11.04 11.69 0.65
C ALA A 64 -10.54 10.23 0.61
N PHE A 65 -9.51 9.96 -0.20
CA PHE A 65 -8.90 8.66 -0.34
C PHE A 65 -8.23 8.20 0.97
N TYR A 66 -7.32 9.00 1.53
CA TYR A 66 -6.64 8.66 2.79
C TYR A 66 -7.58 8.62 3.99
N LEU A 67 -8.64 9.44 4.00
CA LEU A 67 -9.65 9.41 5.04
C LEU A 67 -10.42 8.08 5.04
N GLY A 68 -10.75 7.54 3.85
CA GLY A 68 -11.34 6.22 3.71
C GLY A 68 -10.45 5.14 4.32
N TYR A 69 -9.15 5.17 4.03
CA TYR A 69 -8.19 4.25 4.62
C TYR A 69 -8.12 4.37 6.15
N PHE A 70 -7.94 5.58 6.65
CA PHE A 70 -7.78 5.81 8.09
C PHE A 70 -9.01 5.42 8.90
N LEU A 71 -10.20 5.86 8.47
CA LEU A 71 -11.44 5.62 9.20
C LEU A 71 -11.88 4.15 9.13
N LEU A 72 -11.68 3.50 7.99
CA LEU A 72 -12.20 2.15 7.77
C LEU A 72 -11.23 1.02 8.11
N ALA A 73 -9.94 1.29 8.33
CA ALA A 73 -8.97 0.25 8.69
C ALA A 73 -9.34 -0.46 10.02
N MET A 74 -9.71 0.29 11.07
CA MET A 74 -10.11 -0.30 12.34
C MET A 74 -11.44 -1.07 12.23
N PRO A 75 -12.53 -0.52 11.67
CA PRO A 75 -13.74 -1.28 11.36
C PRO A 75 -13.47 -2.55 10.54
N ALA A 76 -12.56 -2.49 9.54
CA ALA A 76 -12.17 -3.64 8.74
C ALA A 76 -11.49 -4.73 9.59
N GLY A 77 -10.59 -4.35 10.50
CA GLY A 77 -9.96 -5.28 11.43
C GLY A 77 -10.97 -5.95 12.36
N MET A 78 -11.92 -5.19 12.90
CA MET A 78 -13.00 -5.70 13.73
C MET A 78 -13.93 -6.65 12.95
N PHE A 79 -14.26 -6.29 11.71
CA PHE A 79 -15.06 -7.13 10.81
C PHE A 79 -14.32 -8.44 10.49
N THR A 80 -13.01 -8.35 10.19
CA THR A 80 -12.16 -9.51 9.91
C THR A 80 -12.10 -10.48 11.09
N ARG A 81 -12.11 -9.97 12.33
CA ARG A 81 -12.20 -10.80 13.54
C ARG A 81 -13.48 -11.62 13.58
N ARG A 82 -14.62 -11.00 13.25
CA ARG A 82 -15.94 -11.63 13.36
C ARG A 82 -16.25 -12.57 12.20
N PHE A 83 -15.88 -12.18 10.98
CA PHE A 83 -16.29 -12.86 9.74
C PHE A 83 -15.12 -13.52 8.98
N GLY A 84 -13.92 -13.45 9.52
CA GLY A 84 -12.71 -14.02 8.93
C GLY A 84 -12.13 -13.21 7.75
N PHE A 85 -10.95 -13.62 7.28
CA PHE A 85 -10.26 -12.94 6.19
C PHE A 85 -11.04 -12.96 4.88
N LYS A 86 -11.62 -14.11 4.51
CA LYS A 86 -12.40 -14.25 3.28
C LYS A 86 -13.61 -13.31 3.27
N GLY A 87 -14.36 -13.23 4.37
CA GLY A 87 -15.50 -12.32 4.49
C GLY A 87 -15.11 -10.86 4.35
N ALA A 88 -14.01 -10.44 4.98
CA ALA A 88 -13.50 -9.08 4.89
C ALA A 88 -13.00 -8.72 3.48
N VAL A 89 -12.32 -9.65 2.80
CA VAL A 89 -11.91 -9.46 1.39
C VAL A 89 -13.13 -9.26 0.49
N VAL A 90 -14.18 -10.06 0.65
CA VAL A 90 -15.40 -9.93 -0.15
C VAL A 90 -16.08 -8.57 0.08
N VAL A 91 -16.24 -8.15 1.34
CA VAL A 91 -16.81 -6.83 1.66
C VAL A 91 -15.93 -5.71 1.09
N GLY A 92 -14.61 -5.82 1.19
CA GLY A 92 -13.69 -4.88 0.57
C GLY A 92 -13.88 -4.75 -0.94
N LEU A 93 -14.00 -5.87 -1.65
CA LEU A 93 -14.25 -5.88 -3.09
C LEU A 93 -15.63 -5.30 -3.45
N LEU A 94 -16.66 -5.60 -2.66
CA LEU A 94 -17.99 -5.03 -2.88
C LEU A 94 -18.01 -3.50 -2.67
N LEU A 95 -17.34 -3.00 -1.64
CA LEU A 95 -17.18 -1.55 -1.43
C LEU A 95 -16.37 -0.91 -2.55
N TYR A 96 -15.29 -1.56 -3.00
CA TYR A 96 -14.50 -1.08 -4.13
C TYR A 96 -15.36 -1.00 -5.40
N ALA A 97 -16.10 -2.06 -5.76
CA ALA A 97 -16.99 -2.07 -6.91
C ALA A 97 -18.09 -1.00 -6.79
N CYS A 98 -18.70 -0.87 -5.61
CA CYS A 98 -19.70 0.16 -5.34
C CYS A 98 -19.13 1.56 -5.55
N GLY A 99 -17.95 1.85 -4.98
CA GLY A 99 -17.24 3.12 -5.20
C GLY A 99 -16.97 3.38 -6.68
N ALA A 100 -16.51 2.37 -7.42
CA ALA A 100 -16.28 2.49 -8.87
C ALA A 100 -17.59 2.77 -9.64
N PHE A 101 -18.69 2.12 -9.32
CA PHE A 101 -19.98 2.37 -9.97
C PHE A 101 -20.56 3.75 -9.65
N LEU A 102 -20.27 4.32 -8.46
CA LEU A 102 -20.69 5.67 -8.10
C LEU A 102 -20.06 6.76 -8.97
N PHE A 103 -18.97 6.48 -9.69
CA PHE A 103 -18.40 7.41 -10.67
C PHE A 103 -19.36 7.72 -11.82
N TRP A 104 -20.21 6.77 -12.20
CA TRP A 104 -21.18 6.96 -13.27
C TRP A 104 -22.19 8.09 -12.95
N PRO A 105 -23.01 7.98 -11.89
CA PRO A 105 -23.95 9.05 -11.53
C PRO A 105 -23.22 10.33 -11.09
N ALA A 106 -22.01 10.25 -10.53
CA ALA A 106 -21.23 11.44 -10.20
C ALA A 106 -20.87 12.25 -11.43
N ALA A 107 -20.54 11.58 -12.55
CA ALA A 107 -20.24 12.21 -13.82
C ALA A 107 -21.49 12.82 -14.48
N GLU A 108 -22.63 12.13 -14.43
CA GLU A 108 -23.90 12.64 -14.95
C GLU A 108 -24.36 13.90 -14.20
N LEU A 109 -24.31 13.86 -12.88
CA LEU A 109 -24.68 15.00 -12.02
C LEU A 109 -23.63 16.11 -12.02
N ARG A 110 -22.43 15.86 -12.55
CA ARG A 110 -21.29 16.80 -12.59
C ARG A 110 -21.04 17.45 -11.24
N THR A 111 -21.13 16.68 -10.17
CA THR A 111 -20.98 17.19 -8.81
C THR A 111 -19.68 16.70 -8.21
N TYR A 112 -18.72 17.60 -8.00
CA TYR A 112 -17.40 17.26 -7.46
C TYR A 112 -17.48 16.54 -6.11
N GLY A 113 -18.36 16.99 -5.20
CA GLY A 113 -18.56 16.33 -3.89
C GLY A 113 -19.01 14.88 -4.02
N PHE A 114 -19.76 14.53 -5.08
CA PHE A 114 -20.19 13.15 -5.31
C PHE A 114 -19.02 12.27 -5.79
N PHE A 115 -18.09 12.81 -6.58
CA PHE A 115 -16.83 12.12 -6.90
C PHE A 115 -15.97 11.87 -5.66
N LEU A 116 -15.90 12.84 -4.73
CA LEU A 116 -15.19 12.62 -3.46
C LEU A 116 -15.83 11.52 -2.63
N LEU A 117 -17.16 11.43 -2.61
CA LEU A 117 -17.88 10.32 -1.96
C LEU A 117 -17.57 8.98 -2.63
N ALA A 118 -17.60 8.92 -3.96
CA ALA A 118 -17.25 7.72 -4.71
C ALA A 118 -15.83 7.23 -4.40
N LEU A 119 -14.87 8.15 -4.35
CA LEU A 119 -13.49 7.87 -3.95
C LEU A 119 -13.39 7.40 -2.50
N PHE A 120 -14.10 8.02 -1.58
CA PHE A 120 -14.13 7.62 -0.18
C PHE A 120 -14.65 6.19 -0.02
N VAL A 121 -15.76 5.82 -0.71
CA VAL A 121 -16.33 4.47 -0.69
C VAL A 121 -15.34 3.47 -1.31
N LEU A 122 -14.73 3.81 -2.43
CA LEU A 122 -13.71 2.98 -3.09
C LEU A 122 -12.51 2.74 -2.15
N ALA A 123 -11.96 3.80 -1.57
CA ALA A 123 -10.84 3.73 -0.63
C ALA A 123 -11.18 2.96 0.65
N SER A 124 -12.45 3.05 1.11
CA SER A 124 -12.95 2.23 2.20
C SER A 124 -12.86 0.73 1.86
N GLY A 125 -13.22 0.35 0.63
CA GLY A 125 -13.04 -1.01 0.12
C GLY A 125 -11.57 -1.43 0.13
N LEU A 126 -10.68 -0.56 -0.33
CA LEU A 126 -9.22 -0.82 -0.32
C LEU A 126 -8.67 -0.98 1.10
N ALA A 127 -9.17 -0.21 2.08
CA ALA A 127 -8.79 -0.37 3.49
C ALA A 127 -9.16 -1.76 4.03
N PHE A 128 -10.36 -2.28 3.67
CA PHE A 128 -10.76 -3.64 3.99
C PHE A 128 -9.84 -4.68 3.34
N LEU A 129 -9.51 -4.49 2.06
CA LEU A 129 -8.61 -5.39 1.34
C LEU A 129 -7.22 -5.40 1.96
N GLU A 130 -6.65 -4.24 2.25
CA GLU A 130 -5.31 -4.14 2.81
C GLU A 130 -5.22 -4.74 4.21
N THR A 131 -6.21 -4.44 5.06
CA THR A 131 -6.28 -4.96 6.43
C THR A 131 -6.46 -6.48 6.47
N SER A 132 -7.10 -7.08 5.44
CA SER A 132 -7.38 -8.52 5.40
C SER A 132 -6.46 -9.32 4.49
N ALA A 133 -6.12 -8.84 3.29
CA ALA A 133 -5.32 -9.58 2.32
C ALA A 133 -3.84 -9.70 2.74
N ASN A 134 -3.27 -8.66 3.37
CA ASN A 134 -1.90 -8.71 3.87
C ASN A 134 -1.69 -9.86 4.90
N PRO A 135 -2.43 -9.91 6.03
CA PRO A 135 -2.28 -11.00 6.96
C PRO A 135 -2.75 -12.34 6.37
N PHE A 136 -3.75 -12.34 5.47
CA PHE A 136 -4.20 -13.56 4.81
C PHE A 136 -3.08 -14.18 3.98
N ALA A 137 -2.33 -13.39 3.20
CA ALA A 137 -1.15 -13.87 2.46
C ALA A 137 -0.08 -14.48 3.39
N THR A 138 0.07 -13.97 4.63
CA THR A 138 1.04 -14.52 5.58
C THR A 138 0.65 -15.88 6.15
N VAL A 139 -0.66 -16.20 6.21
CA VAL A 139 -1.16 -17.46 6.80
C VAL A 139 -1.47 -18.56 5.76
N LEU A 140 -1.40 -18.25 4.46
CA LEU A 140 -1.62 -19.21 3.37
C LEU A 140 -0.41 -20.11 3.10
N GLY A 141 0.33 -20.53 4.12
CA GLY A 141 1.47 -21.44 4.01
C GLY A 141 2.38 -21.39 5.25
N PRO A 142 3.57 -21.99 5.20
CA PRO A 142 4.47 -22.10 6.35
C PRO A 142 4.88 -20.74 6.93
N PRO A 143 4.94 -20.58 8.26
CA PRO A 143 5.30 -19.29 8.91
C PRO A 143 6.68 -18.78 8.48
N GLU A 144 7.64 -19.65 8.24
CA GLU A 144 9.03 -19.31 7.88
C GLU A 144 9.12 -18.54 6.56
N THR A 145 8.17 -18.76 5.66
CA THR A 145 8.10 -18.09 4.35
C THR A 145 7.04 -16.97 4.28
N ALA A 146 6.43 -16.58 5.41
CA ALA A 146 5.35 -15.60 5.45
C ALA A 146 5.76 -14.25 4.83
N ALA A 147 6.93 -13.72 5.21
CA ALA A 147 7.44 -12.46 4.65
C ALA A 147 7.73 -12.57 3.15
N GLN A 148 8.28 -13.70 2.68
CA GLN A 148 8.52 -13.93 1.26
C GLN A 148 7.22 -13.99 0.47
N ARG A 149 6.21 -14.70 0.97
CA ARG A 149 4.87 -14.79 0.35
C ARG A 149 4.21 -13.43 0.24
N LEU A 150 4.24 -12.63 1.31
CA LEU A 150 3.67 -11.30 1.31
C LEU A 150 4.42 -10.38 0.34
N ASN A 151 5.76 -10.43 0.31
CA ASN A 151 6.57 -9.68 -0.67
C ASN A 151 6.24 -10.09 -2.10
N LEU A 152 6.09 -11.40 -2.38
CA LEU A 152 5.69 -11.89 -3.70
C LEU A 152 4.30 -11.38 -4.07
N ALA A 153 3.31 -11.49 -3.18
CA ALA A 153 1.96 -11.01 -3.44
C ALA A 153 1.95 -9.50 -3.75
N GLN A 154 2.64 -8.71 -2.94
CA GLN A 154 2.75 -7.27 -3.14
C GLN A 154 3.64 -6.87 -4.33
N ALA A 155 4.45 -7.78 -4.91
CA ALA A 155 5.21 -7.48 -6.12
C ALA A 155 4.31 -7.24 -7.36
N PHE A 156 3.06 -7.70 -7.31
CA PHE A 156 2.07 -7.44 -8.36
C PHE A 156 1.40 -6.06 -8.24
N ASN A 157 1.51 -5.38 -7.09
CA ASN A 157 0.97 -4.04 -6.91
C ASN A 157 1.61 -3.00 -7.86
N PRO A 158 2.93 -2.88 -8.03
CA PRO A 158 3.53 -1.99 -9.03
C PRO A 158 3.11 -2.29 -10.46
N LEU A 159 2.87 -3.57 -10.82
CA LEU A 159 2.34 -3.92 -12.14
C LEU A 159 0.92 -3.37 -12.33
N GLY A 160 0.08 -3.50 -11.31
CA GLY A 160 -1.24 -2.87 -11.28
C GLY A 160 -1.15 -1.35 -11.41
N SER A 161 -0.22 -0.73 -10.70
CA SER A 161 0.05 0.70 -10.74
C SER A 161 0.37 1.19 -12.16
N ILE A 162 1.29 0.54 -12.83
CA ILE A 162 1.66 0.85 -14.23
C ILE A 162 0.45 0.67 -15.15
N THR A 163 -0.30 -0.41 -14.99
CA THR A 163 -1.53 -0.67 -15.76
C THR A 163 -2.57 0.43 -15.54
N GLY A 164 -2.74 0.89 -14.30
CA GLY A 164 -3.62 2.01 -13.96
C GLY A 164 -3.23 3.31 -14.67
N VAL A 165 -1.93 3.63 -14.69
CA VAL A 165 -1.43 4.81 -15.42
C VAL A 165 -1.72 4.69 -16.93
N ILE A 166 -1.46 3.53 -17.55
CA ILE A 166 -1.74 3.29 -18.96
C ILE A 166 -3.23 3.43 -19.26
N ILE A 167 -4.11 2.83 -18.44
CA ILE A 167 -5.56 2.95 -18.59
C ILE A 167 -5.99 4.42 -18.48
N GLY A 168 -5.47 5.15 -17.49
CA GLY A 168 -5.79 6.56 -17.32
C GLY A 168 -5.34 7.42 -18.50
N GLN A 169 -4.14 7.19 -19.01
CA GLN A 169 -3.61 7.92 -20.17
C GLN A 169 -4.37 7.64 -21.47
N GLN A 170 -4.82 6.40 -21.66
CA GLN A 170 -5.48 5.98 -22.91
C GLN A 170 -7.00 6.25 -22.92
N PHE A 171 -7.64 6.17 -21.76
CA PHE A 171 -9.11 6.15 -21.68
C PHE A 171 -9.71 7.26 -20.82
N ILE A 172 -8.93 7.92 -19.94
CA ILE A 172 -9.44 9.01 -19.09
C ILE A 172 -9.03 10.37 -19.65
N PHE A 173 -7.76 10.53 -20.07
CA PHE A 173 -7.32 11.79 -20.65
C PHE A 173 -7.82 11.92 -22.09
N SER A 174 -8.55 13.00 -22.36
CA SER A 174 -9.06 13.31 -23.70
C SER A 174 -7.96 13.66 -24.71
N GLY A 175 -6.77 14.01 -24.23
CA GLY A 175 -5.70 14.55 -25.07
C GLY A 175 -5.95 15.98 -25.57
N ILE A 176 -7.12 16.56 -25.26
CA ILE A 176 -7.49 17.93 -25.61
C ILE A 176 -7.18 18.84 -24.44
N GLU A 177 -6.18 19.71 -24.58
CA GLU A 177 -5.81 20.68 -23.58
C GLU A 177 -6.07 22.10 -24.12
N HIS A 178 -7.02 22.79 -23.48
CA HIS A 178 -7.27 24.19 -23.75
C HIS A 178 -6.61 25.06 -22.69
N THR A 179 -6.00 26.16 -23.11
CA THR A 179 -5.49 27.17 -22.21
C THR A 179 -6.64 27.90 -21.52
N PRO A 180 -6.43 28.50 -20.32
CA PRO A 180 -7.45 29.30 -19.66
C PRO A 180 -8.04 30.42 -20.54
N ALA A 181 -7.22 31.00 -21.43
CA ALA A 181 -7.65 32.02 -22.39
C ALA A 181 -8.59 31.44 -23.47
N GLU A 182 -8.28 30.26 -24.01
CA GLU A 182 -9.14 29.57 -24.97
C GLU A 182 -10.48 29.17 -24.34
N ILE A 183 -10.46 28.63 -23.10
CA ILE A 183 -11.69 28.29 -22.37
C ILE A 183 -12.54 29.53 -22.12
N ALA A 184 -11.93 30.67 -21.78
CA ALA A 184 -12.63 31.91 -21.57
C ALA A 184 -13.26 32.48 -22.88
N ALA A 185 -12.61 32.21 -24.03
CA ALA A 185 -13.09 32.61 -25.34
C ALA A 185 -14.19 31.71 -25.92
N MET A 186 -14.41 30.52 -25.35
CA MET A 186 -15.51 29.63 -25.77
C MET A 186 -16.87 30.20 -25.44
N ASP A 187 -17.82 30.01 -26.33
CA ASP A 187 -19.21 30.23 -25.99
C ASP A 187 -19.72 29.28 -24.89
N ALA A 188 -20.86 29.63 -24.28
CA ALA A 188 -21.39 28.88 -23.15
C ALA A 188 -21.71 27.42 -23.49
N ALA A 189 -22.17 27.13 -24.72
CA ALA A 189 -22.51 25.78 -25.17
C ALA A 189 -21.27 24.90 -25.39
N HIS A 190 -20.27 25.40 -26.08
CA HIS A 190 -18.99 24.68 -26.31
C HIS A 190 -18.24 24.45 -25.00
N ARG A 191 -18.19 25.45 -24.11
CA ARG A 191 -17.57 25.30 -22.80
C ARG A 191 -18.28 24.26 -21.93
N SER A 192 -19.63 24.24 -21.94
CA SER A 192 -20.41 23.24 -21.21
C SER A 192 -20.19 21.83 -21.78
N ALA A 193 -20.14 21.67 -23.10
CA ALA A 193 -19.87 20.41 -23.77
C ALA A 193 -18.45 19.89 -23.46
N TYR A 194 -17.46 20.78 -23.46
CA TYR A 194 -16.09 20.43 -23.09
C TYR A 194 -15.99 19.89 -21.67
N PHE A 195 -16.52 20.61 -20.67
CA PHE A 195 -16.49 20.14 -19.28
C PHE A 195 -17.36 18.89 -19.06
N ALA A 196 -18.42 18.71 -19.85
CA ALA A 196 -19.20 17.48 -19.84
C ALA A 196 -18.37 16.29 -20.31
N SER A 197 -17.68 16.41 -21.44
CA SER A 197 -16.83 15.33 -21.98
C SER A 197 -15.71 14.96 -21.03
N GLU A 198 -15.05 15.94 -20.41
CA GLU A 198 -14.02 15.72 -19.39
C GLU A 198 -14.55 15.00 -18.14
N SER A 199 -15.78 15.33 -17.71
CA SER A 199 -16.40 14.67 -16.54
C SER A 199 -16.85 13.25 -16.86
N THR A 200 -17.33 12.97 -18.06
CA THR A 200 -17.82 11.64 -18.48
C THR A 200 -16.71 10.68 -18.87
N ALA A 201 -15.50 11.17 -19.16
CA ALA A 201 -14.34 10.35 -19.54
C ALA A 201 -14.00 9.26 -18.50
N VAL A 202 -14.34 9.46 -17.23
CA VAL A 202 -14.10 8.47 -16.15
C VAL A 202 -15.16 7.37 -16.07
N GLN A 203 -16.33 7.53 -16.69
CA GLN A 203 -17.47 6.61 -16.55
C GLN A 203 -17.12 5.19 -17.02
N LEU A 204 -16.71 5.06 -18.27
CA LEU A 204 -16.44 3.74 -18.87
C LEU A 204 -15.27 3.00 -18.20
N PRO A 205 -14.10 3.61 -17.93
CA PRO A 205 -13.02 2.97 -17.20
C PRO A 205 -13.44 2.46 -15.81
N TYR A 206 -14.15 3.29 -15.04
CA TYR A 206 -14.57 2.90 -13.69
C TYR A 206 -15.71 1.86 -13.69
N LEU A 207 -16.59 1.88 -14.69
CA LEU A 207 -17.59 0.83 -14.89
C LEU A 207 -16.91 -0.52 -15.14
N ILE A 208 -15.93 -0.57 -16.04
CA ILE A 208 -15.18 -1.80 -16.36
C ILE A 208 -14.44 -2.30 -15.10
N ILE A 209 -13.75 -1.41 -14.38
CA ILE A 209 -13.08 -1.75 -13.14
C ILE A 209 -14.07 -2.33 -12.13
N GLY A 210 -15.21 -1.69 -11.93
CA GLY A 210 -16.26 -2.16 -11.02
C GLY A 210 -16.75 -3.57 -11.38
N LEU A 211 -16.99 -3.85 -12.66
CA LEU A 211 -17.39 -5.17 -13.15
C LEU A 211 -16.29 -6.23 -12.94
N VAL A 212 -15.03 -5.90 -13.23
CA VAL A 212 -13.89 -6.80 -12.99
C VAL A 212 -13.77 -7.13 -11.51
N VAL A 213 -13.84 -6.11 -10.64
CA VAL A 213 -13.76 -6.29 -9.18
C VAL A 213 -14.93 -7.11 -8.65
N LEU A 214 -16.15 -6.91 -9.16
CA LEU A 214 -17.32 -7.71 -8.80
C LEU A 214 -17.17 -9.18 -9.25
N GLY A 215 -16.65 -9.41 -10.45
CA GLY A 215 -16.30 -10.75 -10.92
C GLY A 215 -15.25 -11.41 -10.02
N TRP A 216 -14.25 -10.65 -9.56
CA TRP A 216 -13.25 -11.13 -8.61
C TRP A 216 -13.85 -11.48 -7.24
N ALA A 217 -14.77 -10.64 -6.73
CA ALA A 217 -15.53 -10.93 -5.52
C ALA A 217 -16.27 -12.27 -5.61
N THR A 218 -16.90 -12.53 -6.77
CA THR A 218 -17.59 -13.79 -7.05
C THR A 218 -16.62 -14.97 -7.05
N LEU A 219 -15.46 -14.85 -7.69
CA LEU A 219 -14.41 -15.89 -7.70
C LEU A 219 -13.92 -16.20 -6.27
N ILE A 220 -13.70 -15.18 -5.44
CA ILE A 220 -13.32 -15.36 -4.03
C ILE A 220 -14.44 -16.08 -3.26
N LEU A 221 -15.71 -15.72 -3.49
CA LEU A 221 -16.85 -16.34 -2.82
C LEU A 221 -16.96 -17.84 -3.11
N ILE A 222 -16.83 -18.26 -4.37
CA ILE A 222 -16.97 -19.67 -4.78
C ILE A 222 -15.72 -20.51 -4.47
N THR A 223 -14.54 -19.89 -4.32
CA THR A 223 -13.28 -20.60 -4.03
C THR A 223 -13.25 -21.03 -2.57
N ARG A 224 -12.89 -22.30 -2.34
CA ARG A 224 -12.64 -22.82 -0.98
C ARG A 224 -11.24 -22.40 -0.54
N PHE A 225 -11.19 -21.60 0.53
CA PHE A 225 -9.94 -21.24 1.20
C PHE A 225 -9.67 -22.20 2.37
N PRO A 226 -8.41 -22.46 2.72
CA PRO A 226 -8.09 -23.19 3.93
C PRO A 226 -8.74 -22.52 5.14
N THR A 227 -9.37 -23.31 6.00
CA THR A 227 -9.95 -22.81 7.24
C THR A 227 -8.82 -22.43 8.18
N THR A 228 -8.51 -21.16 8.26
CA THR A 228 -7.76 -20.61 9.39
C THR A 228 -8.70 -20.64 10.59
N ASP A 229 -8.36 -21.46 11.57
CA ASP A 229 -9.16 -21.87 12.73
C ASP A 229 -10.36 -20.98 13.09
N GLN A 230 -11.56 -21.54 12.92
CA GLN A 230 -12.84 -20.90 13.25
C GLN A 230 -13.12 -20.87 14.77
N HIS A 231 -12.11 -20.77 15.63
CA HIS A 231 -12.32 -20.62 17.06
C HIS A 231 -12.77 -19.21 17.49
N ALA A 232 -13.27 -18.42 16.52
CA ALA A 232 -13.69 -17.02 16.75
C ALA A 232 -15.10 -16.84 17.36
N ALA A 233 -15.86 -17.89 17.59
CA ALA A 233 -17.26 -17.76 18.05
C ALA A 233 -17.40 -17.20 19.49
N ASN A 234 -16.35 -17.22 20.32
CA ASN A 234 -16.37 -16.71 21.69
C ASN A 234 -15.64 -15.36 21.90
N ALA A 235 -15.19 -14.71 20.84
CA ALA A 235 -14.28 -13.56 20.93
C ALA A 235 -14.98 -12.18 21.05
N THR A 236 -16.28 -12.12 21.24
CA THR A 236 -17.01 -10.84 21.26
C THR A 236 -16.90 -10.05 22.57
N ARG A 237 -16.36 -10.62 23.64
CA ARG A 237 -16.24 -9.92 24.94
C ARG A 237 -14.91 -9.20 25.22
N ASP A 238 -13.84 -9.40 24.42
CA ASP A 238 -12.48 -9.00 24.79
C ASP A 238 -11.75 -8.05 23.85
N SER A 239 -12.45 -7.27 23.02
CA SER A 239 -11.75 -6.39 22.05
C SER A 239 -10.84 -5.33 22.71
N GLY A 240 -11.23 -4.82 23.88
CA GLY A 240 -10.42 -3.85 24.63
C GLY A 240 -9.15 -4.46 25.23
N LEU A 241 -9.20 -5.71 25.68
CA LEU A 241 -8.05 -6.43 26.24
C LEU A 241 -7.01 -6.73 25.16
N HIS A 242 -7.44 -7.15 23.96
CA HIS A 242 -6.53 -7.41 22.82
C HIS A 242 -5.85 -6.15 22.32
N LEU A 243 -6.57 -5.02 22.21
CA LEU A 243 -5.95 -3.74 21.81
C LEU A 243 -4.93 -3.27 22.85
N ARG A 244 -5.26 -3.40 24.15
CA ARG A 244 -4.34 -3.06 25.24
C ARG A 244 -3.10 -3.97 25.21
N SER A 245 -3.25 -5.27 25.00
CA SER A 245 -2.16 -6.24 24.81
C SER A 245 -1.23 -5.82 23.68
N LEU A 246 -1.79 -5.51 22.50
CA LEU A 246 -1.03 -5.05 21.32
C LEU A 246 -0.22 -3.78 21.60
N LEU A 247 -0.82 -2.79 22.27
CA LEU A 247 -0.15 -1.54 22.61
C LEU A 247 0.93 -1.70 23.69
N HIS A 248 0.88 -2.75 24.52
CA HIS A 248 1.95 -3.11 25.45
C HIS A 248 3.06 -3.96 24.81
N ASN A 249 2.82 -4.53 23.65
CA ASN A 249 3.83 -5.28 22.92
C ASN A 249 4.79 -4.30 22.21
N SER A 250 5.93 -4.06 22.82
CA SER A 250 6.93 -3.10 22.29
C SER A 250 7.44 -3.42 20.89
N ARG A 251 7.48 -4.72 20.50
CA ARG A 251 7.87 -5.14 19.14
C ARG A 251 6.82 -4.72 18.12
N PHE A 252 5.55 -4.92 18.45
CA PHE A 252 4.44 -4.52 17.61
C PHE A 252 4.35 -3.00 17.48
N VAL A 253 4.40 -2.26 18.59
CA VAL A 253 4.40 -0.79 18.57
C VAL A 253 5.55 -0.25 17.71
N LEU A 254 6.74 -0.84 17.85
CA LEU A 254 7.89 -0.45 17.02
C LEU A 254 7.66 -0.78 15.53
N ALA A 255 6.95 -1.86 15.20
CA ALA A 255 6.56 -2.18 13.83
C ALA A 255 5.59 -1.13 13.26
N VAL A 256 4.57 -0.71 14.02
CA VAL A 256 3.62 0.33 13.63
C VAL A 256 4.36 1.66 13.38
N VAL A 257 5.27 2.04 14.29
CA VAL A 257 6.10 3.23 14.14
C VAL A 257 7.01 3.12 12.91
N ALA A 258 7.69 1.98 12.72
CA ALA A 258 8.53 1.76 11.55
C ALA A 258 7.73 1.84 10.23
N GLN A 259 6.51 1.31 10.23
CA GLN A 259 5.62 1.35 9.08
C GLN A 259 5.19 2.79 8.75
N PHE A 260 4.83 3.58 9.78
CA PHE A 260 4.52 5.00 9.63
C PHE A 260 5.68 5.79 8.99
N PHE A 261 6.89 5.62 9.51
CA PHE A 261 8.07 6.27 8.95
C PHE A 261 8.41 5.75 7.56
N TYR A 262 8.29 4.46 7.32
CA TYR A 262 8.54 3.90 6.00
C TYR A 262 7.62 4.49 4.93
N VAL A 263 6.30 4.52 5.18
CA VAL A 263 5.34 5.07 4.22
C VAL A 263 5.61 6.56 3.98
N GLY A 264 5.97 7.30 5.03
CA GLY A 264 6.39 8.69 4.90
C GLY A 264 7.63 8.87 4.01
N ALA A 265 8.64 8.01 4.14
CA ALA A 265 9.81 8.04 3.28
C ALA A 265 9.46 7.72 1.82
N GLN A 266 8.66 6.69 1.58
CA GLN A 266 8.25 6.27 0.25
C GLN A 266 7.49 7.36 -0.48
N VAL A 267 6.41 7.86 0.13
CA VAL A 267 5.56 8.91 -0.45
C VAL A 267 6.37 10.20 -0.60
N GLY A 268 7.16 10.56 0.41
CA GLY A 268 8.01 11.75 0.37
C GLY A 268 9.00 11.73 -0.80
N ILE A 269 9.76 10.64 -0.97
CA ILE A 269 10.72 10.54 -2.08
C ILE A 269 10.00 10.68 -3.43
N TRP A 270 8.91 9.98 -3.66
CA TRP A 270 8.23 10.01 -4.95
C TRP A 270 7.55 11.36 -5.22
N SER A 271 6.93 11.96 -4.23
CA SER A 271 6.26 13.26 -4.36
C SER A 271 7.22 14.41 -4.63
N TYR A 272 8.45 14.31 -4.13
CA TYR A 272 9.45 15.38 -4.26
C TYR A 272 10.50 15.13 -5.32
N LEU A 273 10.57 13.94 -5.93
CA LEU A 273 11.62 13.57 -6.88
C LEU A 273 11.69 14.52 -8.09
N ILE A 274 10.55 14.85 -8.69
CA ILE A 274 10.48 15.77 -9.84
C ILE A 274 11.05 17.14 -9.47
N ARG A 275 10.63 17.70 -8.33
CA ARG A 275 11.14 18.97 -7.83
C ARG A 275 12.63 18.92 -7.48
N TYR A 276 13.07 17.80 -6.91
CA TYR A 276 14.50 17.59 -6.61
C TYR A 276 15.33 17.60 -7.88
N VAL A 277 14.88 16.90 -8.94
CA VAL A 277 15.55 16.91 -10.26
C VAL A 277 15.63 18.33 -10.80
N GLN A 278 14.54 19.07 -10.82
CA GLN A 278 14.51 20.44 -11.34
C GLN A 278 15.37 21.41 -10.55
N ALA A 279 15.47 21.22 -9.23
CA ALA A 279 16.30 22.06 -8.36
C ALA A 279 17.80 21.75 -8.49
N THR A 280 18.17 20.47 -8.68
CA THR A 280 19.58 20.04 -8.82
C THR A 280 20.10 20.10 -10.24
N GLN A 281 19.19 20.15 -11.22
CA GLN A 281 19.48 20.21 -12.66
C GLN A 281 18.64 21.32 -13.30
N PRO A 282 19.03 22.59 -13.11
CA PRO A 282 18.29 23.74 -13.64
C PRO A 282 18.11 23.64 -15.16
N GLY A 283 16.92 24.00 -15.65
CA GLY A 283 16.58 23.90 -17.06
C GLY A 283 16.01 22.54 -17.50
N THR A 284 15.92 21.55 -16.60
CA THR A 284 15.27 20.27 -16.91
C THR A 284 13.76 20.44 -17.06
N PRO A 285 13.17 20.15 -18.24
CA PRO A 285 11.73 20.20 -18.43
C PRO A 285 11.00 19.23 -17.49
N GLN A 286 9.81 19.61 -17.04
CA GLN A 286 9.01 18.78 -16.12
C GLN A 286 8.75 17.37 -16.67
N LYS A 287 8.50 17.25 -17.98
CA LYS A 287 8.30 15.97 -18.66
C LYS A 287 9.54 15.06 -18.56
N LEU A 288 10.76 15.64 -18.70
CA LEU A 288 11.99 14.88 -18.54
C LEU A 288 12.23 14.50 -17.08
N ALA A 289 11.94 15.41 -16.14
CA ALA A 289 12.00 15.13 -14.72
C ALA A 289 11.04 14.02 -14.29
N ALA A 290 9.84 13.92 -14.90
CA ALA A 290 8.88 12.85 -14.67
C ALA A 290 9.41 11.45 -15.12
N ASN A 291 10.30 11.39 -16.11
CA ASN A 291 10.93 10.12 -16.51
C ASN A 291 11.81 9.54 -15.39
N PHE A 292 12.43 10.38 -14.56
CA PHE A 292 13.17 9.90 -13.39
C PHE A 292 12.26 9.29 -12.33
N LEU A 293 11.04 9.83 -12.15
CA LEU A 293 10.04 9.20 -11.30
C LEU A 293 9.61 7.83 -11.87
N THR A 294 9.38 7.74 -13.16
CA THR A 294 9.10 6.45 -13.82
C THR A 294 10.23 5.45 -13.62
N ALA A 295 11.48 5.87 -13.79
CA ALA A 295 12.66 5.03 -13.52
C ALA A 295 12.70 4.58 -12.04
N SER A 296 12.34 5.46 -11.11
CA SER A 296 12.22 5.16 -9.69
C SER A 296 11.17 4.08 -9.39
N LEU A 297 10.01 4.16 -10.01
CA LEU A 297 8.94 3.15 -9.89
C LEU A 297 9.35 1.80 -10.51
N VAL A 298 10.05 1.81 -11.63
CA VAL A 298 10.62 0.59 -12.24
C VAL A 298 11.68 -0.01 -11.33
N ALA A 299 12.59 0.80 -10.76
CA ALA A 299 13.59 0.34 -9.81
C ALA A 299 12.93 -0.29 -8.58
N PHE A 300 11.86 0.30 -8.07
CA PHE A 300 11.05 -0.24 -6.97
C PHE A 300 10.44 -1.61 -7.33
N MET A 301 9.86 -1.74 -8.51
CA MET A 301 9.29 -3.00 -8.99
C MET A 301 10.36 -4.10 -9.10
N VAL A 302 11.48 -3.79 -9.75
CA VAL A 302 12.61 -4.73 -9.89
C VAL A 302 13.17 -5.10 -8.52
N GLY A 303 13.34 -4.12 -7.62
CA GLY A 303 13.81 -4.33 -6.26
C GLY A 303 12.90 -5.26 -5.45
N ARG A 304 11.58 -5.20 -5.67
CA ARG A 304 10.62 -6.06 -4.98
C ARG A 304 10.73 -7.52 -5.43
N PHE A 305 10.84 -7.78 -6.72
CA PHE A 305 11.09 -9.14 -7.22
C PHE A 305 12.46 -9.68 -6.79
N ALA A 306 13.51 -8.87 -6.94
CA ALA A 306 14.87 -9.23 -6.53
C ALA A 306 14.95 -9.49 -5.01
N GLY A 307 14.38 -8.61 -4.20
CA GLY A 307 14.33 -8.76 -2.74
C GLY A 307 13.56 -10.01 -2.30
N THR A 308 12.42 -10.28 -2.95
CA THR A 308 11.65 -11.52 -2.72
C THR A 308 12.47 -12.77 -3.03
N ALA A 309 13.23 -12.75 -4.13
CA ALA A 309 14.12 -13.85 -4.49
C ALA A 309 15.28 -14.00 -3.50
N LEU A 310 15.87 -12.91 -3.05
CA LEU A 310 16.94 -12.88 -2.03
C LEU A 310 16.48 -13.45 -0.68
N MET A 311 15.21 -13.29 -0.31
CA MET A 311 14.62 -13.85 0.92
C MET A 311 14.62 -15.39 0.96
N ARG A 312 14.88 -16.07 -0.17
CA ARG A 312 15.12 -17.52 -0.19
C ARG A 312 16.46 -17.91 0.47
N ARG A 313 17.42 -16.98 0.52
CA ARG A 313 18.78 -17.22 1.03
C ARG A 313 19.14 -16.36 2.24
N ILE A 314 18.48 -15.20 2.38
CA ILE A 314 18.77 -14.21 3.41
C ILE A 314 17.52 -14.02 4.25
N SER A 315 17.64 -14.08 5.58
CA SER A 315 16.50 -13.85 6.47
C SER A 315 15.87 -12.46 6.23
N PRO A 316 14.54 -12.34 6.28
CA PRO A 316 13.82 -11.07 6.02
C PRO A 316 14.31 -9.91 6.89
N THR A 317 14.62 -10.17 8.16
CA THR A 317 15.16 -9.17 9.10
C THR A 317 16.54 -8.67 8.70
N ARG A 318 17.44 -9.56 8.23
CA ARG A 318 18.78 -9.16 7.76
C ARG A 318 18.68 -8.33 6.49
N LEU A 319 17.84 -8.78 5.55
CA LEU A 319 17.65 -8.09 4.28
C LEU A 319 17.04 -6.70 4.50
N LEU A 320 16.02 -6.59 5.38
CA LEU A 320 15.41 -5.33 5.75
C LEU A 320 16.43 -4.36 6.37
N ALA A 321 17.28 -4.86 7.31
CA ALA A 321 18.31 -4.03 7.94
C ALA A 321 19.35 -3.54 6.91
N SER A 322 19.81 -4.42 6.01
CA SER A 322 20.77 -4.04 4.96
C SER A 322 20.19 -3.01 4.00
N PHE A 323 18.95 -3.23 3.54
CA PHE A 323 18.29 -2.31 2.61
C PHE A 323 17.99 -0.96 3.27
N ALA A 324 17.55 -0.95 4.53
CA ALA A 324 17.34 0.30 5.28
C ALA A 324 18.66 1.06 5.50
N GLY A 325 19.74 0.37 5.86
CA GLY A 325 21.06 0.97 6.01
C GLY A 325 21.59 1.58 4.70
N ILE A 326 21.42 0.89 3.57
CA ILE A 326 21.77 1.42 2.25
C ILE A 326 20.94 2.67 1.95
N ASN A 327 19.64 2.68 2.24
CA ASN A 327 18.79 3.86 2.02
C ASN A 327 19.18 5.06 2.88
N VAL A 328 19.64 4.84 4.12
CA VAL A 328 20.20 5.91 4.95
C VAL A 328 21.40 6.54 4.24
N LEU A 329 22.33 5.74 3.70
CA LEU A 329 23.50 6.25 2.98
C LEU A 329 23.13 6.97 1.69
N LEU A 330 22.19 6.42 0.90
CA LEU A 330 21.73 7.03 -0.34
C LEU A 330 21.03 8.38 -0.09
N CYS A 331 20.17 8.47 0.92
CA CYS A 331 19.52 9.73 1.29
C CYS A 331 20.53 10.74 1.85
N ALA A 332 21.48 10.31 2.68
CA ALA A 332 22.54 11.19 3.19
C ALA A 332 23.36 11.80 2.04
N ALA A 333 23.73 10.98 1.06
CA ALA A 333 24.45 11.45 -0.12
C ALA A 333 23.59 12.40 -0.99
N ALA A 334 22.26 12.14 -1.11
CA ALA A 334 21.37 13.04 -1.84
C ALA A 334 21.22 14.41 -1.14
N VAL A 335 21.23 14.46 0.20
CA VAL A 335 21.24 15.72 0.99
C VAL A 335 22.50 16.54 0.73
N MET A 336 23.67 15.88 0.52
CA MET A 336 24.96 16.55 0.28
C MET A 336 25.04 17.27 -1.08
N ASN A 337 23.96 17.29 -1.86
CA ASN A 337 23.84 18.00 -3.14
C ASN A 337 24.93 17.62 -4.17
N LEU A 338 24.98 16.36 -4.50
CA LEU A 338 25.92 15.85 -5.52
C LEU A 338 25.38 16.02 -6.97
N GLY A 339 24.52 17.01 -7.23
CA GLY A 339 23.95 17.29 -8.55
C GLY A 339 23.21 16.08 -9.15
N HIS A 340 23.56 15.69 -10.38
CA HIS A 340 22.97 14.52 -11.03
C HIS A 340 23.07 13.23 -10.23
N ALA A 341 24.17 13.02 -9.47
CA ALA A 341 24.37 11.84 -8.66
C ALA A 341 23.28 11.68 -7.58
N GLY A 342 22.84 12.78 -6.95
CA GLY A 342 21.76 12.77 -5.97
C GLY A 342 20.44 12.22 -6.54
N THR A 343 20.10 12.57 -7.77
CA THR A 343 18.91 12.04 -8.47
C THR A 343 19.00 10.52 -8.65
N TYR A 344 20.13 10.00 -9.11
CA TYR A 344 20.33 8.56 -9.28
C TYR A 344 20.33 7.82 -7.93
N MET A 345 20.82 8.45 -6.85
CA MET A 345 20.75 7.89 -5.50
C MET A 345 19.30 7.76 -5.01
N LEU A 346 18.44 8.74 -5.29
CA LEU A 346 17.01 8.65 -4.95
C LEU A 346 16.28 7.57 -5.79
N ILE A 347 16.67 7.41 -7.07
CA ILE A 347 16.16 6.29 -7.89
C ILE A 347 16.60 4.95 -7.32
N ALA A 348 17.88 4.80 -6.98
CA ALA A 348 18.41 3.59 -6.35
C ALA A 348 17.76 3.32 -4.99
N SER A 349 17.44 4.38 -4.21
CA SER A 349 16.71 4.26 -2.96
C SER A 349 15.36 3.54 -3.15
N SER A 350 14.68 3.76 -4.27
CA SER A 350 13.41 3.08 -4.58
C SER A 350 13.57 1.57 -4.73
N PHE A 351 14.68 1.10 -5.28
CA PHE A 351 14.99 -0.32 -5.31
C PHE A 351 15.07 -0.92 -3.89
N PHE A 352 15.84 -0.28 -3.01
CA PHE A 352 16.05 -0.81 -1.67
C PHE A 352 14.86 -0.60 -0.72
N MET A 353 14.01 0.40 -0.92
CA MET A 353 12.80 0.54 -0.10
C MET A 353 11.67 -0.43 -0.49
N SER A 354 11.77 -1.11 -1.62
CA SER A 354 10.70 -1.90 -2.23
C SER A 354 10.13 -3.01 -1.34
N ILE A 355 10.97 -3.69 -0.54
CA ILE A 355 10.54 -4.81 0.33
C ILE A 355 10.11 -4.36 1.73
N MET A 356 10.29 -3.08 2.09
CA MET A 356 10.18 -2.65 3.49
C MET A 356 8.75 -2.78 4.01
N PHE A 357 7.74 -2.28 3.27
CA PHE A 357 6.34 -2.36 3.69
C PHE A 357 5.92 -3.80 4.04
N PRO A 358 5.99 -4.76 3.10
CA PRO A 358 5.53 -6.10 3.36
C PRO A 358 6.38 -6.83 4.42
N THR A 359 7.66 -6.50 4.52
CA THR A 359 8.53 -7.15 5.51
C THR A 359 8.26 -6.61 6.92
N ILE A 360 8.12 -5.29 7.10
CA ILE A 360 7.74 -4.69 8.40
C ILE A 360 6.38 -5.23 8.81
N PHE A 361 5.40 -5.28 7.90
CA PHE A 361 4.08 -5.81 8.16
C PHE A 361 4.14 -7.27 8.63
N ALA A 362 4.81 -8.15 7.87
CA ALA A 362 4.92 -9.57 8.22
C ALA A 362 5.60 -9.78 9.59
N LEU A 363 6.71 -9.07 9.85
CA LEU A 363 7.40 -9.12 11.13
C LEU A 363 6.59 -8.52 12.29
N GLY A 364 5.74 -7.53 11.99
CA GLY A 364 4.85 -6.89 12.96
C GLY A 364 3.75 -7.82 13.46
N VAL A 365 3.21 -8.68 12.59
CA VAL A 365 2.14 -9.63 12.94
C VAL A 365 2.65 -11.03 13.28
N ASP A 366 3.97 -11.25 13.23
CA ASP A 366 4.60 -12.54 13.50
C ASP A 366 4.41 -12.99 14.96
N GLY A 367 4.11 -14.28 15.14
CA GLY A 367 3.86 -14.87 16.45
C GLY A 367 2.58 -14.42 17.17
N MET A 368 1.71 -13.61 16.54
CA MET A 368 0.45 -13.17 17.12
C MET A 368 -0.64 -14.23 16.99
N ALA A 369 -1.49 -14.31 18.02
CA ALA A 369 -2.75 -15.05 17.94
C ALA A 369 -3.64 -14.47 16.84
N ASP A 370 -4.54 -15.28 16.26
CA ASP A 370 -5.37 -14.89 15.12
C ASP A 370 -6.19 -13.60 15.37
N ALA A 371 -6.77 -13.46 16.57
CA ALA A 371 -7.55 -12.28 16.94
C ALA A 371 -6.68 -11.01 17.05
N GLU A 372 -5.48 -11.12 17.61
CA GLU A 372 -4.52 -10.01 17.72
C GLU A 372 -3.96 -9.64 16.35
N ARG A 373 -3.67 -10.63 15.49
CA ARG A 373 -3.19 -10.41 14.12
C ARG A 373 -4.17 -9.58 13.29
N LYS A 374 -5.47 -9.86 13.40
CA LYS A 374 -6.53 -9.13 12.69
C LYS A 374 -6.61 -7.66 13.11
N LEU A 375 -6.53 -7.37 14.41
CA LEU A 375 -6.50 -6.00 14.92
C LEU A 375 -5.15 -5.32 14.68
N GLY A 376 -4.06 -6.03 14.86
CA GLY A 376 -2.71 -5.54 14.61
C GLY A 376 -2.52 -5.13 13.16
N SER A 377 -3.09 -5.88 12.21
CA SER A 377 -3.09 -5.53 10.80
C SER A 377 -3.79 -4.20 10.54
N ALA A 378 -4.93 -3.93 11.20
CA ALA A 378 -5.63 -2.65 11.08
C ALA A 378 -4.75 -1.48 11.57
N LEU A 379 -4.04 -1.63 12.69
CA LEU A 379 -3.14 -0.60 13.21
C LEU A 379 -1.95 -0.35 12.27
N LEU A 380 -1.40 -1.41 11.67
CA LEU A 380 -0.35 -1.30 10.65
C LEU A 380 -0.85 -0.59 9.39
N VAL A 381 -2.09 -0.83 8.97
CA VAL A 381 -2.71 -0.11 7.83
C VAL A 381 -3.00 1.34 8.20
N MET A 382 -3.47 1.64 9.42
CA MET A 382 -3.65 3.03 9.86
C MET A 382 -2.33 3.83 9.83
N SER A 383 -1.18 3.19 10.02
CA SER A 383 0.13 3.85 9.93
C SER A 383 0.47 4.44 8.57
N ILE A 384 -0.29 4.08 7.51
CA ILE A 384 -0.18 4.66 6.15
C ILE A 384 -0.38 6.19 6.18
N ILE A 385 -1.07 6.73 7.20
CA ILE A 385 -1.19 8.18 7.43
C ILE A 385 0.19 8.88 7.52
N GLY A 386 1.26 8.14 7.81
CA GLY A 386 2.63 8.64 7.78
C GLY A 386 3.03 9.26 6.44
N GLY A 387 2.44 8.76 5.34
CA GLY A 387 2.61 9.35 4.01
C GLY A 387 2.13 10.80 3.94
N ALA A 388 0.99 11.11 4.54
CA ALA A 388 0.47 12.49 4.57
C ALA A 388 1.25 13.37 5.55
N VAL A 389 1.49 12.89 6.77
CA VAL A 389 2.12 13.67 7.84
C VAL A 389 3.58 14.02 7.51
N LEU A 390 4.37 13.02 7.15
CA LEU A 390 5.81 13.20 6.91
C LEU A 390 6.08 13.94 5.59
N THR A 391 5.21 13.80 4.59
CA THR A 391 5.30 14.58 3.36
C THR A 391 5.00 16.07 3.61
N ALA A 392 4.05 16.39 4.49
CA ALA A 392 3.81 17.76 4.91
C ALA A 392 5.02 18.35 5.67
N ILE A 393 5.62 17.58 6.59
CA ILE A 393 6.87 17.98 7.28
C ILE A 393 8.00 18.20 6.26
N MET A 394 8.13 17.30 5.28
CA MET A 394 9.10 17.44 4.20
C MET A 394 8.89 18.72 3.39
N GLY A 395 7.62 19.12 3.17
CA GLY A 395 7.28 20.39 2.54
C GLY A 395 7.76 21.59 3.36
N ALA A 396 7.48 21.61 4.65
CA ALA A 396 7.93 22.68 5.55
C ALA A 396 9.47 22.79 5.60
N VAL A 397 10.17 21.64 5.62
CA VAL A 397 11.65 21.62 5.58
C VAL A 397 12.15 22.13 4.22
N SER A 398 11.46 21.78 3.12
CA SER A 398 11.78 22.29 1.78
C SER A 398 11.64 23.80 1.67
N ASP A 399 10.57 24.35 2.26
CA ASP A 399 10.34 25.80 2.26
C ASP A 399 11.35 26.56 3.11
N ALA A 400 11.82 25.96 4.20
CA ALA A 400 12.79 26.58 5.11
C ALA A 400 14.26 26.49 4.63
N GLY A 401 14.66 25.39 3.97
CA GLY A 401 16.06 25.12 3.68
C GLY A 401 16.34 24.50 2.30
N GLY A 402 15.33 24.49 1.44
CA GLY A 402 15.43 23.93 0.09
C GLY A 402 15.16 22.43 0.02
N ILE A 403 14.94 21.98 -1.21
CA ILE A 403 14.45 20.62 -1.48
C ILE A 403 15.48 19.53 -1.14
N GLN A 404 16.78 19.85 -1.22
CA GLN A 404 17.83 18.91 -0.84
C GLN A 404 17.80 18.62 0.67
N LEU A 405 17.60 19.67 1.49
CA LEU A 405 17.45 19.50 2.93
C LEU A 405 16.19 18.71 3.27
N ALA A 406 15.13 18.83 2.49
CA ALA A 406 13.90 18.05 2.67
C ALA A 406 14.13 16.53 2.61
N ILE A 407 15.17 16.06 1.90
CA ILE A 407 15.55 14.63 1.86
C ILE A 407 16.09 14.13 3.23
N SER A 408 16.42 15.03 4.16
CA SER A 408 16.74 14.63 5.54
C SER A 408 15.55 13.94 6.24
N VAL A 409 14.32 14.25 5.86
CA VAL A 409 13.13 13.60 6.43
C VAL A 409 13.08 12.11 6.05
N PRO A 410 13.13 11.68 4.77
CA PRO A 410 13.26 10.27 4.42
C PRO A 410 14.50 9.60 5.05
N LEU A 411 15.62 10.29 5.17
CA LEU A 411 16.81 9.78 5.85
C LEU A 411 16.49 9.35 7.28
N VAL A 412 15.88 10.23 8.09
CA VAL A 412 15.46 9.92 9.47
C VAL A 412 14.46 8.77 9.48
N CYS A 413 13.55 8.73 8.52
CA CYS A 413 12.58 7.64 8.38
C CYS A 413 13.27 6.28 8.19
N PHE A 414 14.28 6.19 7.31
CA PHE A 414 15.01 4.94 7.09
C PHE A 414 15.88 4.55 8.30
N VAL A 415 16.37 5.50 9.08
CA VAL A 415 17.03 5.20 10.38
C VAL A 415 16.07 4.50 11.32
N MET A 416 14.80 4.94 11.41
CA MET A 416 13.79 4.29 12.23
C MET A 416 13.48 2.86 11.75
N VAL A 417 13.39 2.66 10.43
CA VAL A 417 13.23 1.31 9.85
C VAL A 417 14.44 0.42 10.16
N PHE A 418 15.66 0.96 10.07
CA PHE A 418 16.88 0.24 10.40
C PHE A 418 16.91 -0.20 11.88
N ILE A 419 16.54 0.70 12.80
CA ILE A 419 16.43 0.40 14.24
C ILE A 419 15.42 -0.74 14.48
N PHE A 420 14.26 -0.68 13.85
CA PHE A 420 13.25 -1.75 13.94
C PHE A 420 13.83 -3.09 13.47
N ALA A 421 14.45 -3.12 12.29
CA ALA A 421 15.02 -4.34 11.72
C ALA A 421 16.12 -4.95 12.61
N ARG A 422 16.97 -4.11 13.22
CA ARG A 422 18.03 -4.55 14.15
C ARG A 422 17.43 -5.13 15.44
N ARG A 423 16.44 -4.48 16.03
CA ARG A 423 15.78 -4.96 17.25
C ARG A 423 14.99 -6.25 17.03
N SER A 424 14.32 -6.38 15.89
CA SER A 424 13.59 -7.60 15.53
C SER A 424 14.51 -8.81 15.37
N ARG A 425 15.77 -8.60 14.94
CA ARG A 425 16.80 -9.66 14.85
C ARG A 425 17.25 -10.19 16.20
N LEU A 426 17.41 -9.31 17.20
CA LEU A 426 17.88 -9.69 18.54
C LEU A 426 16.87 -10.56 19.30
N GLY A 427 15.58 -10.36 19.05
CA GLY A 427 14.51 -11.16 19.68
C GLY A 427 14.41 -12.62 19.18
N THR A 428 14.85 -12.91 17.95
CA THR A 428 14.86 -14.28 17.41
C THR A 428 16.03 -15.12 17.93
N HIS A 429 17.16 -14.53 18.27
CA HIS A 429 18.29 -15.24 18.84
C HIS A 429 18.12 -15.57 20.34
N GLY A 430 17.37 -14.75 21.09
CA GLY A 430 17.11 -15.00 22.51
C GLY A 430 16.23 -16.23 22.78
N LEU A 431 15.35 -16.59 21.87
CA LEU A 431 14.47 -17.76 22.00
C LEU A 431 15.19 -19.09 21.61
N GLN A 432 16.19 -19.03 20.73
CA GLN A 432 16.97 -20.22 20.37
C GLN A 432 18.00 -20.60 21.43
N SER A 433 18.47 -19.64 22.23
CA SER A 433 19.45 -19.94 23.32
C SER A 433 18.82 -20.53 24.58
N ILE A 434 17.51 -20.38 24.79
CA ILE A 434 16.78 -20.92 25.93
C ILE A 434 16.27 -22.35 25.67
N GLY A 435 16.08 -22.73 24.40
CA GLY A 435 15.64 -24.08 23.99
C GLY A 435 16.74 -25.13 23.88
N GLY A 436 18.02 -24.75 24.05
CA GLY A 436 19.19 -25.63 23.87
C GLY A 436 19.78 -26.25 25.14
N ALA A 437 19.22 -25.97 26.33
CA ALA A 437 19.66 -26.64 27.57
C ALA A 437 18.80 -27.87 27.83
N SER A 438 19.15 -29.01 27.22
CA SER A 438 18.68 -30.31 27.69
C SER A 438 19.42 -30.67 28.97
N PRO A 439 18.73 -31.07 30.03
CA PRO A 439 19.41 -31.66 31.17
C PRO A 439 19.87 -33.09 30.78
N HIS A 440 21.11 -33.37 31.09
CA HIS A 440 21.66 -34.72 31.15
C HIS A 440 21.02 -35.53 32.27
#